data_1b79cbd5443dea1f0e03357ca43b1fe8
#
_entry.id   1b79cbd5443dea1f0e03357ca43b1fe8
#
_cell.length_a   1.000
_cell.length_b   1.000
_cell.length_c   1.000
_cell.angle_alpha   90.00
_cell.angle_beta   90.00
_cell.angle_gamma   90.00
#
_symmetry.space_group_name_H-M   'P 1'
#
loop_
_entity.id
_entity.type
_entity.pdbx_description
1 polymer ?
#
loop_
_entity_poly.entity_id
_entity_poly.type
_entity_poly.pdbx_seq_one_letter_code
_entity_poly.pdbx_strand_id
1 'polypeptide(L)'
;MALASVTKVAEADFPTRWGAFRIFGFEGRVAEVRHDCEAAPLAACGVEGLVALVMGDIHSAPPVVRIHSQCLTGDVFGSLRCDCRLQLALALGKIAEEGAGILLY
;
A
#
# COMPACT_ATOMS: atom_id res chain seq x y z
N MET A 1 -6.85 15.63 -5.07
CA MET A 1 -6.65 16.13 -3.70
C MET A 1 -5.20 15.99 -3.32
N ALA A 2 -4.55 17.07 -2.90
CA ALA A 2 -3.13 17.06 -2.57
C ALA A 2 -2.92 16.64 -1.11
N LEU A 3 -1.89 15.81 -0.86
CA LEU A 3 -1.48 15.48 0.50
C LEU A 3 -0.67 16.64 1.09
N ALA A 4 -1.01 17.05 2.31
CA ALA A 4 -0.26 18.05 3.05
C ALA A 4 0.95 17.43 3.75
N SER A 5 0.83 16.17 4.17
CA SER A 5 1.92 15.44 4.84
C SER A 5 1.71 13.94 4.76
N VAL A 6 2.80 13.19 4.86
CA VAL A 6 2.78 11.73 4.99
C VAL A 6 3.73 11.37 6.13
N THR A 7 3.25 10.60 7.09
CA THR A 7 4.01 10.20 8.27
C THR A 7 4.03 8.68 8.40
N LYS A 8 5.21 8.11 8.61
CA LYS A 8 5.35 6.70 8.93
C LYS A 8 4.92 6.49 10.38
N VAL A 9 3.94 5.62 10.60
CA VAL A 9 3.38 5.37 11.95
C VAL A 9 3.72 4.00 12.49
N ALA A 10 4.12 3.05 11.64
CA ALA A 10 4.48 1.70 12.07
C ALA A 10 5.34 1.01 11.02
N GLU A 11 6.13 0.02 11.45
CA GLU A 11 6.83 -0.89 10.55
C GLU A 11 7.07 -2.23 11.26
N ALA A 12 7.16 -3.30 10.47
CA ALA A 12 7.39 -4.65 10.97
C ALA A 12 7.96 -5.55 9.87
N ASP A 13 8.58 -6.65 10.30
CA ASP A 13 8.92 -7.72 9.37
C ASP A 13 7.63 -8.38 8.87
N PHE A 14 7.61 -8.70 7.58
CA PHE A 14 6.41 -9.25 6.95
C PHE A 14 6.78 -10.39 6.00
N PRO A 15 6.98 -11.59 6.51
CA PRO A 15 7.27 -12.74 5.67
C PRO A 15 6.05 -13.13 4.86
N THR A 16 6.26 -13.40 3.58
CA THR A 16 5.22 -13.85 2.65
C THR A 16 5.67 -15.07 1.89
N ARG A 17 4.75 -15.71 1.17
CA ARG A 17 5.11 -16.84 0.30
C ARG A 17 6.01 -16.45 -0.87
N TRP A 18 6.11 -15.15 -1.20
CA TRP A 18 7.02 -14.66 -2.23
C TRP A 18 8.40 -14.30 -1.68
N GLY A 19 8.54 -14.19 -0.35
CA GLY A 19 9.79 -13.85 0.31
C GLY A 19 9.56 -12.90 1.49
N ALA A 20 10.67 -12.43 2.03
CA ALA A 20 10.65 -11.54 3.18
C ALA A 20 10.48 -10.08 2.73
N PHE A 21 9.43 -9.47 3.21
CA PHE A 21 9.16 -8.03 3.06
C PHE A 21 9.26 -7.33 4.40
N ARG A 22 9.35 -6.02 4.37
CA ARG A 22 9.00 -5.18 5.51
C ARG A 22 7.72 -4.45 5.18
N ILE A 23 6.81 -4.38 6.13
CA ILE A 23 5.58 -3.63 5.98
C ILE A 23 5.70 -2.31 6.71
N PHE A 24 5.30 -1.23 6.03
CA PHE A 24 5.28 0.12 6.58
C PHE A 24 3.85 0.63 6.55
N GLY A 25 3.38 1.16 7.67
CA GLY A 25 2.13 1.87 7.73
C GLY A 25 2.38 3.37 7.71
N PHE A 26 1.65 4.07 6.86
CA PHE A 26 1.72 5.53 6.74
C PHE A 26 0.36 6.14 6.99
N GLU A 27 0.37 7.35 7.52
CA GLU A 27 -0.80 8.19 7.66
C GLU A 27 -0.60 9.43 6.79
N GLY A 28 -1.49 9.59 5.81
CA GLY A 28 -1.48 10.75 4.94
C GLY A 28 -2.55 11.74 5.34
N ARG A 29 -2.22 13.03 5.31
CA ARG A 29 -3.16 14.11 5.59
C ARG A 29 -3.33 14.96 4.34
N VAL A 30 -4.57 15.31 4.04
CA VAL A 30 -4.89 16.19 2.92
C VAL A 30 -4.90 17.66 3.38
N ALA A 31 -4.69 18.58 2.43
CA ALA A 31 -4.57 20.01 2.74
C ALA A 31 -5.90 20.64 3.19
N GLU A 32 -7.04 20.12 2.73
CA GLU A 32 -8.36 20.64 3.07
C GLU A 32 -9.09 19.67 3.99
N VAL A 33 -9.54 20.18 5.14
CA VAL A 33 -10.28 19.42 6.14
C VAL A 33 -11.74 19.86 6.09
N ARG A 34 -12.67 18.92 6.10
CA ARG A 34 -14.10 19.19 6.11
C ARG A 34 -14.55 19.67 7.49
N HIS A 35 -15.55 20.54 7.52
CA HIS A 35 -16.10 21.06 8.77
C HIS A 35 -16.87 20.02 9.58
N ASP A 36 -17.33 18.95 8.96
CA ASP A 36 -18.10 17.88 9.60
C ASP A 36 -17.25 16.68 10.03
N CYS A 37 -15.95 16.87 10.19
CA CYS A 37 -15.00 15.81 10.52
C CYS A 37 -15.32 15.04 11.80
N GLU A 38 -15.86 15.70 12.80
CA GLU A 38 -16.15 15.05 14.09
C GLU A 38 -17.18 13.94 14.00
N ALA A 39 -18.05 13.99 12.98
CA ALA A 39 -19.10 13.01 12.77
C ALA A 39 -18.82 12.04 11.61
N ALA A 40 -17.66 12.14 10.95
CA ALA A 40 -17.33 11.40 9.73
C ALA A 40 -16.19 10.39 9.96
N PRO A 41 -16.04 9.37 9.09
CA PRO A 41 -14.86 8.52 9.10
C PRO A 41 -13.56 9.34 8.90
N LEU A 42 -12.45 8.82 9.41
CA LEU A 42 -11.15 9.51 9.34
C LEU A 42 -10.76 9.94 7.91
N ALA A 43 -11.02 9.07 6.92
CA ALA A 43 -10.75 9.40 5.52
C ALA A 43 -11.49 10.65 5.04
N ALA A 44 -12.72 10.86 5.50
CA ALA A 44 -13.51 12.05 5.17
C ALA A 44 -12.98 13.31 5.87
N CYS A 45 -12.17 13.13 6.93
CA CYS A 45 -11.52 14.22 7.66
C CYS A 45 -10.14 14.60 7.12
N GLY A 46 -9.77 14.05 5.95
CA GLY A 46 -8.49 14.33 5.34
C GLY A 46 -7.33 13.48 5.87
N VAL A 47 -7.63 12.38 6.53
CA VAL A 47 -6.64 11.41 7.03
C VAL A 47 -6.84 10.09 6.31
N GLU A 48 -5.78 9.55 5.71
CA GLU A 48 -5.81 8.27 5.00
C GLU A 48 -4.70 7.36 5.49
N GLY A 49 -5.01 6.07 5.63
CA GLY A 49 -4.04 5.03 5.91
C GLY A 49 -3.48 4.45 4.62
N LEU A 50 -2.17 4.28 4.57
CA LEU A 50 -1.44 3.73 3.43
C LEU A 50 -0.52 2.62 3.93
N VAL A 51 -0.34 1.59 3.11
CA VAL A 51 0.57 0.49 3.41
C VAL A 51 1.58 0.34 2.29
N ALA A 52 2.85 0.16 2.65
CA ALA A 52 3.90 -0.18 1.70
C ALA A 52 4.56 -1.50 2.11
N LEU A 53 4.71 -2.41 1.14
CA LEU A 53 5.53 -3.60 1.30
C LEU A 53 6.84 -3.36 0.55
N VAL A 54 7.96 -3.50 1.24
CA VAL A 54 9.28 -3.23 0.68
C VAL A 54 10.14 -4.49 0.78
N MET A 55 10.79 -4.85 -0.33
CA MET A 55 11.77 -5.94 -0.38
C MET A 55 13.11 -5.39 -0.85
N GLY A 56 14.19 -5.82 -0.22
CA GLY A 56 15.55 -5.55 -0.65
C GLY A 56 16.00 -4.10 -0.51
N ASP A 57 17.09 -3.77 -1.16
CA ASP A 57 17.65 -2.42 -1.16
C ASP A 57 17.06 -1.61 -2.30
N ILE A 58 16.19 -0.67 -1.96
CA ILE A 58 15.48 0.18 -2.93
C ILE A 58 16.28 1.44 -3.32
N HIS A 59 17.45 1.64 -2.73
CA HIS A 59 18.26 2.84 -2.95
C HIS A 59 19.44 2.61 -3.88
N SER A 60 19.92 1.36 -4.03
CA SER A 60 21.11 1.05 -4.83
C SER A 60 20.85 1.05 -6.34
N ALA A 61 19.59 0.85 -6.74
CA ALA A 61 19.15 0.87 -8.15
C ALA A 61 17.66 1.25 -8.18
N PRO A 62 17.14 1.71 -9.33
CA PRO A 62 15.72 2.00 -9.44
C PRO A 62 14.87 0.75 -9.13
N PRO A 63 13.99 0.82 -8.13
CA PRO A 63 13.18 -0.35 -7.75
C PRO A 63 11.98 -0.55 -8.68
N VAL A 64 11.47 -1.78 -8.72
CA VAL A 64 10.15 -2.05 -9.28
C VAL A 64 9.12 -1.49 -8.29
N VAL A 65 8.21 -0.68 -8.79
CA VAL A 65 7.14 -0.08 -7.97
C VAL A 65 5.78 -0.44 -8.56
N ARG A 66 4.90 -0.93 -7.72
CA ARG A 66 3.51 -1.19 -8.08
C ARG A 66 2.59 -0.45 -7.11
N ILE A 67 1.69 0.35 -7.66
CA ILE A 67 0.59 0.94 -6.90
C ILE A 67 -0.64 0.06 -7.16
N HIS A 68 -1.19 -0.53 -6.11
CA HIS A 68 -2.33 -1.44 -6.21
C HIS A 68 -3.54 -0.84 -5.50
N SER A 69 -4.62 -0.62 -6.24
CA SER A 69 -5.87 -0.16 -5.66
C SER A 69 -6.49 -1.27 -4.81
N GLN A 70 -6.88 -0.94 -3.61
CA GLN A 70 -7.52 -1.91 -2.71
C GLN A 70 -8.83 -2.40 -3.30
N CYS A 71 -8.99 -3.72 -3.34
CA CYS A 71 -10.19 -4.36 -3.83
C CYS A 71 -10.56 -5.53 -2.92
N LEU A 72 -11.37 -5.26 -1.92
CA LEU A 72 -11.73 -6.26 -0.91
C LEU A 72 -12.32 -7.53 -1.53
N THR A 73 -13.21 -7.39 -2.49
CA THR A 73 -13.88 -8.53 -3.11
C THR A 73 -12.91 -9.39 -3.94
N GLY A 74 -12.00 -8.77 -4.66
CA GLY A 74 -11.01 -9.49 -5.46
C GLY A 74 -9.83 -9.98 -4.63
N ASP A 75 -9.20 -9.08 -3.86
CA ASP A 75 -7.97 -9.36 -3.13
C ASP A 75 -8.18 -10.36 -1.98
N VAL A 76 -9.29 -10.24 -1.26
CA VAL A 76 -9.57 -11.07 -0.08
C VAL A 76 -10.53 -12.20 -0.40
N PHE A 77 -11.65 -11.89 -1.05
CA PHE A 77 -12.72 -12.89 -1.27
C PHE A 77 -12.62 -13.64 -2.59
N GLY A 78 -11.68 -13.26 -3.46
CA GLY A 78 -11.43 -14.00 -4.68
C GLY A 78 -12.53 -13.87 -5.71
N SER A 79 -13.14 -12.69 -5.86
CA SER A 79 -14.17 -12.44 -6.86
C SER A 79 -13.70 -12.81 -8.26
N LEU A 80 -14.55 -13.46 -9.04
CA LEU A 80 -14.28 -13.79 -10.44
C LEU A 80 -14.65 -12.64 -11.39
N ARG A 81 -15.20 -11.54 -10.87
CA ARG A 81 -15.59 -10.39 -11.68
C ARG A 81 -14.45 -9.43 -11.96
N CYS A 82 -13.33 -9.59 -11.27
CA CYS A 82 -12.14 -8.78 -11.47
C CYS A 82 -10.88 -9.65 -11.36
N ASP A 83 -9.76 -9.13 -11.80
CA ASP A 83 -8.46 -9.79 -11.72
C ASP A 83 -7.53 -9.16 -10.68
N CYS A 84 -8.08 -8.40 -9.72
CA CYS A 84 -7.29 -7.65 -8.74
C CYS A 84 -6.34 -8.55 -7.94
N ARG A 85 -6.82 -9.70 -7.48
CA ARG A 85 -5.99 -10.65 -6.74
C ARG A 85 -4.85 -11.20 -7.59
N LEU A 86 -5.13 -11.50 -8.86
CA LEU A 86 -4.10 -11.96 -9.79
C LEU A 86 -3.05 -10.88 -10.04
N GLN A 87 -3.48 -9.64 -10.25
CA GLN A 87 -2.56 -8.51 -10.43
C GLN A 87 -1.68 -8.29 -9.21
N LEU A 88 -2.24 -8.41 -8.00
CA LEU A 88 -1.47 -8.31 -6.76
C LEU A 88 -0.43 -9.41 -6.67
N ALA A 89 -0.81 -10.66 -6.94
CA ALA A 89 0.10 -11.79 -6.92
C ALA A 89 1.22 -11.65 -7.96
N LEU A 90 0.90 -11.19 -9.16
CA LEU A 90 1.89 -10.95 -10.21
C LEU A 90 2.88 -9.85 -9.81
N ALA A 91 2.39 -8.78 -9.18
CA ALA A 91 3.25 -7.68 -8.71
C ALA A 91 4.22 -8.15 -7.63
N LEU A 92 3.73 -8.88 -6.63
CA LEU A 92 4.57 -9.42 -5.56
C LEU A 92 5.58 -10.44 -6.09
N GLY A 93 5.17 -11.28 -7.03
CA GLY A 93 6.06 -12.24 -7.71
C GLY A 93 7.15 -11.53 -8.50
N LYS A 94 6.82 -10.45 -9.19
CA LYS A 94 7.81 -9.66 -9.95
C LYS A 94 8.82 -8.99 -9.05
N ILE A 95 8.37 -8.44 -7.93
CA ILE A 95 9.27 -7.83 -6.93
C ILE A 95 10.21 -8.89 -6.37
N ALA A 96 9.70 -10.08 -6.04
CA ALA A 96 10.52 -11.17 -5.53
C ALA A 96 11.54 -11.66 -6.56
N GLU A 97 11.15 -11.73 -7.83
CA GLU A 97 12.05 -12.11 -8.92
C GLU A 97 13.20 -11.11 -9.09
N GLU A 98 12.91 -9.82 -8.98
CA GLU A 98 13.93 -8.77 -9.04
C GLU A 98 14.77 -8.68 -7.76
N GLY A 99 14.27 -9.19 -6.65
CA GLY A 99 14.94 -9.14 -5.35
C GLY A 99 14.81 -7.81 -4.62
N ALA A 100 14.17 -6.83 -5.22
CA ALA A 100 13.93 -5.51 -4.61
C ALA A 100 12.74 -4.84 -5.26
N GLY A 101 11.96 -4.14 -4.47
CA GLY A 101 10.82 -3.40 -4.98
C GLY A 101 9.88 -2.92 -3.89
N ILE A 102 8.86 -2.19 -4.32
CA ILE A 102 7.88 -1.58 -3.43
C ILE A 102 6.48 -1.86 -3.98
N LEU A 103 5.59 -2.34 -3.12
CA LEU A 103 4.16 -2.39 -3.40
C LEU A 103 3.45 -1.40 -2.49
N LEU A 104 2.73 -0.45 -3.06
CA LEU A 104 1.88 0.50 -2.34
C LEU A 104 0.43 0.01 -2.43
N TYR A 105 -0.20 -0.15 -1.26
CA TYR A 105 -1.55 -0.68 -1.16
C TYR A 105 -2.52 0.31 -0.56
#